data_e38db855645dd7301da8ff95fbd3a39a
#
_entry.id   e38db855645dd7301da8ff95fbd3a39a
#
_cell.length_a   1.000
_cell.length_b   1.000
_cell.length_c   1.000
_cell.angle_alpha   90.00
_cell.angle_beta   90.00
_cell.angle_gamma   90.00
#
_symmetry.space_group_name_H-M   'P 1'
#
loop_
_entity.id
_entity.type
_entity.pdbx_description
1 polymer ?
#
loop_
_entity_poly.entity_id
_entity_poly.type
_entity_poly.pdbx_seq_one_letter_code
_entity_poly.pdbx_strand_id
1 'polypeptide(L)'
;MQDDLVDKALNTSNKEEISILSKNNDSEVRQSIACNENTTRNILEELSTDHSEDVRMVVAENDNTPPEILEALSTDSSTHVRCRVALNRSANQSALEILSKDDDNYVRTCVGDNPNTPVSVLEALSLEEDSNIRQGVARNTKITVELFN
;
A
#
# COMPACT_ATOMS: atom_id res chain seq x y z
N MET A 1 22.76 14.70 -13.52
CA MET A 1 22.79 15.11 -12.08
C MET A 1 21.53 14.66 -11.34
N GLN A 2 20.32 14.90 -11.84
CA GLN A 2 19.07 14.47 -11.17
C GLN A 2 18.92 12.95 -11.24
N ASP A 3 19.05 12.36 -12.42
CA ASP A 3 19.01 10.91 -12.64
C ASP A 3 20.04 10.16 -11.76
N ASP A 4 21.21 10.77 -11.52
CA ASP A 4 22.25 10.24 -10.68
C ASP A 4 21.86 10.20 -9.18
N LEU A 5 21.09 11.18 -8.69
CA LEU A 5 20.57 11.18 -7.33
C LEU A 5 19.41 10.19 -7.14
N VAL A 6 18.57 10.01 -8.14
CA VAL A 6 17.47 9.03 -8.15
C VAL A 6 18.06 7.61 -8.09
N ASP A 7 19.00 7.29 -8.98
CA ASP A 7 19.69 5.99 -8.97
C ASP A 7 20.42 5.72 -7.65
N LYS A 8 21.05 6.75 -7.11
CA LYS A 8 21.73 6.66 -5.82
C LYS A 8 20.74 6.42 -4.68
N ALA A 9 19.62 7.14 -4.64
CA ALA A 9 18.59 6.98 -3.64
C ALA A 9 17.98 5.56 -3.66
N LEU A 10 17.79 5.02 -4.86
CA LEU A 10 17.23 3.68 -5.02
C LEU A 10 18.15 2.56 -4.53
N ASN A 11 19.48 2.74 -4.68
CA ASN A 11 20.45 1.65 -4.53
C ASN A 11 21.35 1.77 -3.30
N THR A 12 21.32 2.91 -2.58
CA THR A 12 22.19 3.08 -1.42
C THR A 12 21.79 2.20 -0.24
N SER A 13 22.77 1.61 0.43
CA SER A 13 22.60 0.92 1.72
C SER A 13 23.10 1.76 2.91
N ASN A 14 23.62 2.96 2.64
CA ASN A 14 24.15 3.85 3.67
C ASN A 14 22.99 4.57 4.39
N LYS A 15 22.78 4.28 5.67
CA LYS A 15 21.69 4.83 6.48
C LYS A 15 21.70 6.35 6.61
N GLU A 16 22.87 6.96 6.69
CA GLU A 16 23.01 8.43 6.77
C GLU A 16 22.58 9.06 5.44
N GLU A 17 22.97 8.46 4.33
CA GLU A 17 22.62 8.91 2.99
C GLU A 17 21.11 8.75 2.74
N ILE A 18 20.51 7.63 3.11
CA ILE A 18 19.06 7.42 3.07
C ILE A 18 18.34 8.51 3.86
N SER A 19 18.82 8.82 5.08
CA SER A 19 18.22 9.87 5.92
C SER A 19 18.37 11.28 5.33
N ILE A 20 19.43 11.57 4.59
CA ILE A 20 19.62 12.85 3.91
C ILE A 20 18.71 12.94 2.68
N LEU A 21 18.70 11.89 1.85
CA LEU A 21 17.94 11.85 0.61
C LEU A 21 16.41 11.78 0.84
N SER A 22 15.96 11.22 1.96
CA SER A 22 14.53 11.23 2.33
C SER A 22 13.97 12.66 2.52
N LYS A 23 14.83 13.66 2.69
CA LYS A 23 14.47 15.09 2.86
C LYS A 23 14.76 15.94 1.62
N ASN A 24 15.09 15.28 0.51
CA ASN A 24 15.39 16.00 -0.73
C ASN A 24 14.16 16.79 -1.20
N ASN A 25 14.38 17.97 -1.77
CA ASN A 25 13.29 18.81 -2.31
C ASN A 25 12.57 18.12 -3.48
N ASP A 26 13.27 17.28 -4.22
CA ASP A 26 12.73 16.53 -5.34
C ASP A 26 11.95 15.30 -4.86
N SER A 27 10.68 15.22 -5.26
CA SER A 27 9.82 14.08 -4.91
C SER A 27 10.27 12.77 -5.55
N GLU A 28 10.91 12.79 -6.73
CA GLU A 28 11.43 11.58 -7.37
C GLU A 28 12.55 10.93 -6.54
N VAL A 29 13.41 11.76 -5.94
CA VAL A 29 14.44 11.28 -5.01
C VAL A 29 13.81 10.67 -3.76
N ARG A 30 12.79 11.33 -3.18
CA ARG A 30 12.08 10.80 -2.00
C ARG A 30 11.29 9.53 -2.32
N GLN A 31 10.68 9.42 -3.52
CA GLN A 31 10.07 8.18 -4.01
C GLN A 31 11.09 7.04 -4.09
N SER A 32 12.27 7.31 -4.63
CA SER A 32 13.35 6.31 -4.72
C SER A 32 13.79 5.83 -3.33
N ILE A 33 13.84 6.73 -2.34
CA ILE A 33 14.06 6.33 -0.94
C ILE A 33 12.90 5.48 -0.42
N ALA A 34 11.65 5.86 -0.68
CA ALA A 34 10.49 5.07 -0.26
C ALA A 34 10.48 3.65 -0.87
N CYS A 35 11.03 3.49 -2.09
CA CYS A 35 11.17 2.21 -2.79
C CYS A 35 12.38 1.39 -2.32
N ASN A 36 13.41 2.03 -1.73
CA ASN A 36 14.65 1.37 -1.36
C ASN A 36 14.44 0.35 -0.24
N GLU A 37 14.84 -0.90 -0.46
CA GLU A 37 14.70 -2.00 0.50
C GLU A 37 15.44 -1.79 1.84
N ASN A 38 16.45 -0.91 1.86
CA ASN A 38 17.21 -0.56 3.06
C ASN A 38 16.59 0.60 3.85
N THR A 39 15.44 1.14 3.38
CA THR A 39 14.76 2.24 4.06
C THR A 39 14.18 1.77 5.38
N THR A 40 14.52 2.50 6.45
CA THR A 40 14.10 2.13 7.80
C THR A 40 12.63 2.50 8.07
N ARG A 41 12.02 1.79 9.05
CA ARG A 41 10.68 2.09 9.54
C ARG A 41 10.44 3.58 9.80
N ASN A 42 11.37 4.25 10.49
CA ASN A 42 11.19 5.67 10.85
C ASN A 42 11.12 6.58 9.61
N ILE A 43 11.87 6.25 8.56
CA ILE A 43 11.84 7.01 7.30
C ILE A 43 10.56 6.71 6.51
N LEU A 44 10.10 5.45 6.50
CA LEU A 44 8.80 5.12 5.90
C LEU A 44 7.65 5.83 6.63
N GLU A 45 7.72 5.94 7.96
CA GLU A 45 6.75 6.70 8.76
C GLU A 45 6.77 8.20 8.40
N GLU A 46 7.97 8.82 8.28
CA GLU A 46 8.11 10.20 7.83
C GLU A 46 7.55 10.41 6.42
N LEU A 47 7.91 9.53 5.46
CA LEU A 47 7.47 9.61 4.07
C LEU A 47 5.98 9.27 3.88
N SER A 48 5.37 8.54 4.80
CA SER A 48 3.93 8.24 4.75
C SER A 48 3.04 9.49 4.88
N THR A 49 3.61 10.59 5.37
CA THR A 49 2.93 11.89 5.50
C THR A 49 3.45 12.93 4.50
N ASP A 50 4.20 12.49 3.48
CA ASP A 50 4.73 13.39 2.45
C ASP A 50 3.61 14.15 1.73
N HIS A 51 3.87 15.40 1.35
CA HIS A 51 2.92 16.22 0.61
C HIS A 51 2.67 15.70 -0.82
N SER A 52 3.61 14.94 -1.40
CA SER A 52 3.43 14.28 -2.69
C SER A 52 2.68 12.95 -2.50
N GLU A 53 1.55 12.80 -3.19
CA GLU A 53 0.82 11.52 -3.19
C GLU A 53 1.65 10.38 -3.78
N ASP A 54 2.53 10.68 -4.76
CA ASP A 54 3.40 9.69 -5.37
C ASP A 54 4.38 9.09 -4.37
N VAL A 55 4.92 9.90 -3.45
CA VAL A 55 5.78 9.42 -2.37
C VAL A 55 4.98 8.53 -1.42
N ARG A 56 3.79 8.97 -0.98
CA ARG A 56 2.93 8.19 -0.08
C ARG A 56 2.46 6.88 -0.75
N MET A 57 2.20 6.92 -2.06
CA MET A 57 1.83 5.75 -2.84
C MET A 57 2.95 4.71 -2.86
N VAL A 58 4.21 5.13 -3.06
CA VAL A 58 5.37 4.23 -3.03
C VAL A 58 5.59 3.67 -1.63
N VAL A 59 5.39 4.47 -0.56
CA VAL A 59 5.39 3.94 0.81
C VAL A 59 4.34 2.85 0.99
N ALA A 60 3.10 3.07 0.50
CA ALA A 60 2.04 2.07 0.58
C ALA A 60 2.32 0.79 -0.23
N GLU A 61 3.12 0.90 -1.30
CA GLU A 61 3.52 -0.23 -2.15
C GLU A 61 4.71 -1.02 -1.61
N ASN A 62 5.54 -0.41 -0.76
CA ASN A 62 6.75 -1.06 -0.23
C ASN A 62 6.38 -2.22 0.71
N ASP A 63 6.86 -3.42 0.40
CA ASP A 63 6.61 -4.64 1.18
C ASP A 63 7.16 -4.57 2.62
N ASN A 64 8.15 -3.70 2.87
CA ASN A 64 8.74 -3.47 4.20
C ASN A 64 7.95 -2.44 5.02
N THR A 65 6.89 -1.84 4.45
CA THR A 65 6.08 -0.88 5.20
C THR A 65 5.31 -1.58 6.33
N PRO A 66 5.52 -1.14 7.58
CA PRO A 66 4.84 -1.73 8.73
C PRO A 66 3.31 -1.64 8.64
N PRO A 67 2.57 -2.64 9.17
CA PRO A 67 1.11 -2.66 9.14
C PRO A 67 0.44 -1.42 9.73
N GLU A 68 1.05 -0.79 10.74
CA GLU A 68 0.51 0.41 11.38
C GLU A 68 0.58 1.64 10.48
N ILE A 69 1.63 1.73 9.63
CA ILE A 69 1.76 2.79 8.63
C ILE A 69 0.73 2.57 7.50
N LEU A 70 0.54 1.33 7.07
CA LEU A 70 -0.48 0.97 6.08
C LEU A 70 -1.89 1.27 6.63
N GLU A 71 -2.15 0.99 7.91
CA GLU A 71 -3.42 1.33 8.54
C GLU A 71 -3.66 2.85 8.54
N ALA A 72 -2.65 3.65 8.84
CA ALA A 72 -2.77 5.11 8.75
C ALA A 72 -3.04 5.57 7.30
N LEU A 73 -2.37 4.98 6.30
CA LEU A 73 -2.57 5.29 4.89
C LEU A 73 -3.90 4.75 4.32
N SER A 74 -4.61 3.87 5.02
CA SER A 74 -5.92 3.36 4.57
C SER A 74 -6.99 4.45 4.50
N THR A 75 -6.76 5.61 5.12
CA THR A 75 -7.63 6.78 5.07
C THR A 75 -7.01 7.95 4.31
N ASP A 76 -5.99 7.71 3.49
CA ASP A 76 -5.36 8.74 2.67
C ASP A 76 -6.36 9.42 1.72
N SER A 77 -6.18 10.70 1.47
CA SER A 77 -7.02 11.47 0.54
C SER A 77 -6.94 10.95 -0.91
N SER A 78 -5.82 10.37 -1.31
CA SER A 78 -5.63 9.80 -2.64
C SER A 78 -6.17 8.37 -2.72
N THR A 79 -7.08 8.14 -3.66
CA THR A 79 -7.59 6.80 -3.99
C THR A 79 -6.45 5.86 -4.43
N HIS A 80 -5.43 6.37 -5.11
CA HIS A 80 -4.28 5.58 -5.53
C HIS A 80 -3.50 5.05 -4.33
N VAL A 81 -3.26 5.89 -3.32
CA VAL A 81 -2.59 5.47 -2.07
C VAL A 81 -3.42 4.38 -1.37
N ARG A 82 -4.72 4.61 -1.18
CA ARG A 82 -5.61 3.63 -0.53
C ARG A 82 -5.66 2.29 -1.27
N CYS A 83 -5.65 2.33 -2.62
CA CYS A 83 -5.58 1.12 -3.44
C CYS A 83 -4.26 0.35 -3.24
N ARG A 84 -3.10 1.05 -3.15
CA ARG A 84 -1.81 0.42 -2.86
C ARG A 84 -1.79 -0.22 -1.48
N VAL A 85 -2.39 0.43 -0.48
CA VAL A 85 -2.59 -0.20 0.84
C VAL A 85 -3.40 -1.47 0.72
N ALA A 86 -4.53 -1.44 -0.01
CA ALA A 86 -5.39 -2.62 -0.18
C ALA A 86 -4.66 -3.79 -0.84
N LEU A 87 -3.73 -3.53 -1.76
CA LEU A 87 -2.94 -4.55 -2.46
C LEU A 87 -1.70 -5.02 -1.67
N ASN A 88 -1.26 -4.24 -0.68
CA ASN A 88 -0.07 -4.60 0.09
C ASN A 88 -0.33 -5.82 0.98
N ARG A 89 0.54 -6.83 0.88
CA ARG A 89 0.41 -8.08 1.67
C ARG A 89 0.70 -7.90 3.16
N SER A 90 1.31 -6.78 3.55
CA SER A 90 1.53 -6.43 4.95
C SER A 90 0.35 -5.68 5.58
N ALA A 91 -0.70 -5.33 4.78
CA ALA A 91 -1.90 -4.69 5.31
C ALA A 91 -2.57 -5.58 6.35
N ASN A 92 -2.81 -5.01 7.54
CA ASN A 92 -3.48 -5.72 8.63
C ASN A 92 -5.02 -5.78 8.41
N GLN A 93 -5.68 -6.59 9.21
CA GLN A 93 -7.13 -6.77 9.12
C GLN A 93 -7.88 -5.44 9.30
N SER A 94 -7.44 -4.56 10.20
CA SER A 94 -8.05 -3.25 10.45
C SER A 94 -8.04 -2.37 9.18
N ALA A 95 -6.89 -2.27 8.51
CA ALA A 95 -6.78 -1.52 7.26
C ALA A 95 -7.72 -2.07 6.16
N LEU A 96 -7.77 -3.39 6.01
CA LEU A 96 -8.63 -4.04 5.02
C LEU A 96 -10.13 -3.90 5.35
N GLU A 97 -10.52 -3.89 6.62
CA GLU A 97 -11.88 -3.62 7.06
C GLU A 97 -12.30 -2.16 6.80
N ILE A 98 -11.38 -1.20 6.98
CA ILE A 98 -11.60 0.20 6.61
C ILE A 98 -11.81 0.32 5.10
N LEU A 99 -10.88 -0.21 4.32
CA LEU A 99 -10.88 -0.11 2.85
C LEU A 99 -12.02 -0.90 2.19
N SER A 100 -12.57 -1.92 2.86
CA SER A 100 -13.74 -2.65 2.35
C SER A 100 -15.00 -1.80 2.28
N LYS A 101 -15.00 -0.65 2.94
CA LYS A 101 -16.10 0.33 2.96
C LYS A 101 -15.76 1.61 2.20
N ASP A 102 -14.68 1.60 1.43
CA ASP A 102 -14.24 2.75 0.65
C ASP A 102 -15.32 3.16 -0.37
N ASP A 103 -15.47 4.45 -0.60
CA ASP A 103 -16.42 4.97 -1.58
C ASP A 103 -16.05 4.56 -3.02
N ASP A 104 -14.77 4.31 -3.28
CA ASP A 104 -14.27 3.93 -4.60
C ASP A 104 -14.34 2.39 -4.80
N ASN A 105 -15.07 1.97 -5.85
CA ASN A 105 -15.24 0.56 -6.20
C ASN A 105 -13.90 -0.15 -6.51
N TYR A 106 -12.93 0.59 -7.05
CA TYR A 106 -11.63 0.02 -7.38
C TYR A 106 -10.83 -0.33 -6.13
N VAL A 107 -10.90 0.51 -5.09
CA VAL A 107 -10.30 0.19 -3.78
C VAL A 107 -10.93 -1.06 -3.18
N ARG A 108 -12.27 -1.17 -3.20
CA ARG A 108 -12.96 -2.38 -2.71
C ARG A 108 -12.62 -3.62 -3.53
N THR A 109 -12.42 -3.47 -4.85
CA THR A 109 -11.91 -4.56 -5.70
C THR A 109 -10.52 -5.03 -5.25
N CYS A 110 -9.60 -4.08 -4.97
CA CYS A 110 -8.26 -4.40 -4.46
C CYS A 110 -8.31 -5.12 -3.11
N VAL A 111 -9.25 -4.76 -2.22
CA VAL A 111 -9.48 -5.50 -0.97
C VAL A 111 -9.90 -6.94 -1.26
N GLY A 112 -10.81 -7.16 -2.22
CA GLY A 112 -11.22 -8.50 -2.64
C GLY A 112 -10.05 -9.37 -3.10
N ASP A 113 -9.09 -8.79 -3.82
CA ASP A 113 -7.90 -9.47 -4.32
C ASP A 113 -6.84 -9.76 -3.24
N ASN A 114 -6.86 -9.07 -2.09
CA ASN A 114 -5.82 -9.23 -1.07
C ASN A 114 -5.96 -10.57 -0.33
N PRO A 115 -4.90 -11.41 -0.29
CA PRO A 115 -4.95 -12.72 0.37
C PRO A 115 -5.14 -12.64 1.89
N ASN A 116 -4.91 -11.47 2.51
CA ASN A 116 -5.08 -11.28 3.95
C ASN A 116 -6.50 -10.82 4.32
N THR A 117 -7.34 -10.51 3.34
CA THR A 117 -8.72 -10.06 3.59
C THR A 117 -9.49 -11.10 4.41
N PRO A 118 -10.14 -10.67 5.51
CA PRO A 118 -10.96 -11.56 6.33
C PRO A 118 -12.11 -12.18 5.52
N VAL A 119 -12.46 -13.43 5.85
CA VAL A 119 -13.58 -14.13 5.15
C VAL A 119 -14.89 -13.36 5.27
N SER A 120 -15.19 -12.80 6.43
CA SER A 120 -16.39 -11.99 6.64
C SER A 120 -16.45 -10.74 5.73
N VAL A 121 -15.29 -10.14 5.41
CA VAL A 121 -15.18 -9.03 4.46
C VAL A 121 -15.39 -9.54 3.03
N LEU A 122 -14.78 -10.67 2.68
CA LEU A 122 -14.96 -11.29 1.36
C LEU A 122 -16.43 -11.69 1.11
N GLU A 123 -17.10 -12.23 2.13
CA GLU A 123 -18.54 -12.54 2.07
C GLU A 123 -19.36 -11.29 1.78
N ALA A 124 -19.11 -10.19 2.50
CA ALA A 124 -19.81 -8.92 2.27
C ALA A 124 -19.57 -8.38 0.85
N LEU A 125 -18.30 -8.35 0.39
CA LEU A 125 -17.94 -7.88 -0.95
C LEU A 125 -18.51 -8.78 -2.06
N SER A 126 -18.71 -10.07 -1.80
CA SER A 126 -19.31 -10.99 -2.78
C SER A 126 -20.76 -10.68 -3.14
N LEU A 127 -21.45 -9.93 -2.28
CA LEU A 127 -22.87 -9.52 -2.46
C LEU A 127 -23.00 -8.15 -3.15
N GLU A 128 -21.91 -7.46 -3.43
CA GLU A 128 -21.93 -6.15 -4.10
C GLU A 128 -22.47 -6.25 -5.53
N GLU A 129 -23.11 -5.18 -6.00
CA GLU A 129 -23.64 -5.12 -7.37
C GLU A 129 -22.56 -4.99 -8.43
N ASP A 130 -21.41 -4.42 -8.08
CA ASP A 130 -20.27 -4.25 -9.00
C ASP A 130 -19.60 -5.59 -9.29
N SER A 131 -19.57 -5.97 -10.58
CA SER A 131 -18.98 -7.23 -11.02
C SER A 131 -17.47 -7.30 -10.83
N ASN A 132 -16.76 -6.16 -10.84
CA ASN A 132 -15.30 -6.14 -10.64
C ASN A 132 -14.95 -6.47 -9.19
N ILE A 133 -15.78 -6.00 -8.23
CA ILE A 133 -15.60 -6.34 -6.82
C ILE A 133 -15.81 -7.84 -6.62
N ARG A 134 -16.89 -8.40 -7.18
CA ARG A 134 -17.13 -9.85 -7.09
C ARG A 134 -16.04 -10.67 -7.79
N GLN A 135 -15.44 -10.16 -8.88
CA GLN A 135 -14.29 -10.81 -9.52
C GLN A 135 -13.03 -10.77 -8.64
N GLY A 136 -12.78 -9.66 -7.94
CA GLY A 136 -11.71 -9.58 -6.94
C GLY A 136 -11.85 -10.67 -5.88
N VAL A 137 -13.05 -10.76 -5.31
CA VAL A 137 -13.38 -11.82 -4.33
C VAL A 137 -13.21 -13.23 -4.91
N ALA A 138 -13.64 -13.45 -6.16
CA ALA A 138 -13.54 -14.76 -6.81
C ALA A 138 -12.07 -15.20 -7.09
N ARG A 139 -11.15 -14.26 -7.23
CA ARG A 139 -9.71 -14.54 -7.35
C ARG A 139 -9.05 -14.86 -6.00
N ASN A 140 -9.71 -14.53 -4.89
CA ASN A 140 -9.16 -14.74 -3.56
C ASN A 140 -9.16 -16.22 -3.19
N THR A 141 -7.98 -16.76 -2.93
CA THR A 141 -7.79 -18.20 -2.66
C THR A 141 -8.44 -18.67 -1.36
N LYS A 142 -8.72 -17.78 -0.40
CA LYS A 142 -9.39 -18.16 0.87
C LYS A 142 -10.82 -18.67 0.63
N ILE A 143 -11.58 -18.00 -0.24
CA ILE A 143 -12.96 -18.42 -0.53
C ILE A 143 -13.01 -19.77 -1.25
N THR A 144 -12.05 -20.02 -2.15
CA THR A 144 -12.01 -21.30 -2.88
C THR A 144 -11.79 -22.51 -1.96
N VAL A 145 -11.06 -22.35 -0.87
CA VAL A 145 -10.77 -23.43 0.09
C VAL A 145 -11.94 -23.70 1.02
N GLU A 146 -12.66 -22.67 1.46
CA GLU A 146 -13.77 -22.84 2.44
C GLU A 146 -15.09 -23.28 1.79
N LEU A 147 -15.31 -23.00 0.52
CA LEU A 147 -16.50 -23.45 -0.21
C LEU A 147 -16.45 -24.94 -0.65
N PHE A 148 -15.26 -25.56 -0.59
CA PHE A 148 -15.06 -26.97 -0.99
C PHE A 148 -14.68 -27.90 0.15
N ASN A 149 -14.71 -27.44 1.42
CA ASN A 149 -14.61 -28.24 2.63
C ASN A 149 -15.93 -28.26 3.40
#